data_d8fd037c96e39db9148bc4930fff4af5
#
_entry.id   d8fd037c96e39db9148bc4930fff4af5
#
_cell.length_a   1.000
_cell.length_b   1.000
_cell.length_c   1.000
_cell.angle_alpha   90.00
_cell.angle_beta   90.00
_cell.angle_gamma   90.00
#
_symmetry.space_group_name_H-M   'P 1'
#
loop_
_entity.id
_entity.type
_entity.pdbx_description
1 polymer ?
#
loop_
_entity_poly.entity_id
_entity_poly.type
_entity_poly.pdbx_seq_one_letter_code
_entity_poly.pdbx_strand_id
1 'polypeptide(L)'
;MYPASITKVMTAIIAIEEGNLSDAVTANDDVVIHEAGASMAGIKPGDTFTLEQLLYGLMIPSGNDAANAIADHIAGSTDAFVEKMNAKAKELGATHTHFVNANGLHSTDHYTTAYDLYLIFNEALKLPLFCEIINAQSYTADYTDANGAAKQQVWKVGNWYLKGDREAPEGVTVLGGKTGTTQAAGYCLIMASDGDDYFA
;
A
#
# COMPACT_ATOMS: atom_id res chain seq x y z
N MET A 1 -12.27 5.44 13.16
CA MET A 1 -11.52 6.40 12.32
C MET A 1 -11.42 5.89 10.88
N TYR A 2 -11.15 6.77 9.92
CA TYR A 2 -10.95 6.38 8.52
C TYR A 2 -9.45 6.20 8.25
N PRO A 3 -8.99 5.05 7.71
CA PRO A 3 -7.56 4.76 7.54
C PRO A 3 -6.90 5.49 6.36
N ALA A 4 -7.69 5.96 5.38
CA ALA A 4 -7.16 6.46 4.12
C ALA A 4 -6.16 5.43 3.50
N SER A 5 -5.09 5.88 2.87
CA SER A 5 -4.10 5.00 2.23
C SER A 5 -3.27 4.12 3.19
N ILE A 6 -3.49 4.20 4.51
CA ILE A 6 -2.92 3.18 5.42
C ILE A 6 -3.55 1.80 5.14
N THR A 7 -4.75 1.75 4.59
CA THR A 7 -5.40 0.54 4.03
C THR A 7 -4.45 -0.32 3.19
N LYS A 8 -3.56 0.32 2.42
CA LYS A 8 -2.61 -0.35 1.52
C LYS A 8 -1.61 -1.28 2.23
N VAL A 9 -1.46 -1.12 3.55
CA VAL A 9 -0.68 -2.08 4.37
C VAL A 9 -1.33 -3.46 4.32
N MET A 10 -2.67 -3.54 4.50
CA MET A 10 -3.40 -4.81 4.39
C MET A 10 -3.33 -5.38 2.97
N THR A 11 -3.43 -4.53 1.96
CA THR A 11 -3.29 -4.93 0.55
C THR A 11 -1.91 -5.53 0.29
N ALA A 12 -0.84 -4.91 0.83
CA ALA A 12 0.51 -5.42 0.69
C ALA A 12 0.72 -6.77 1.41
N ILE A 13 0.17 -6.94 2.63
CA ILE A 13 0.23 -8.22 3.37
C ILE A 13 -0.31 -9.35 2.49
N ILE A 14 -1.54 -9.22 2.01
CA ILE A 14 -2.22 -10.28 1.24
C ILE A 14 -1.46 -10.55 -0.06
N ALA A 15 -1.01 -9.50 -0.76
CA ALA A 15 -0.26 -9.66 -2.00
C ALA A 15 1.08 -10.39 -1.81
N ILE A 16 1.77 -10.15 -0.70
CA ILE A 16 3.05 -10.83 -0.39
C ILE A 16 2.81 -12.28 0.07
N GLU A 17 1.75 -12.52 0.86
CA GLU A 17 1.47 -13.85 1.39
C GLU A 17 0.88 -14.81 0.36
N GLU A 18 0.02 -14.32 -0.54
CA GLU A 18 -0.75 -15.18 -1.45
C GLU A 18 -0.28 -15.11 -2.91
N GLY A 19 0.46 -14.05 -3.28
CA GLY A 19 0.90 -13.84 -4.66
C GLY A 19 2.28 -14.43 -4.96
N ASN A 20 2.54 -14.66 -6.25
CA ASN A 20 3.90 -14.89 -6.73
C ASN A 20 4.47 -13.57 -7.25
N LEU A 21 5.52 -13.07 -6.59
CA LEU A 21 6.12 -11.74 -6.85
C LEU A 21 6.61 -11.55 -8.29
N SER A 22 6.95 -12.65 -8.97
CA SER A 22 7.41 -12.64 -10.37
C SER A 22 6.29 -12.70 -11.40
N ASP A 23 5.02 -12.86 -10.98
CA ASP A 23 3.90 -12.90 -11.92
C ASP A 23 3.79 -11.63 -12.73
N ALA A 24 3.60 -11.77 -14.03
CA ALA A 24 3.29 -10.68 -14.93
C ALA A 24 1.81 -10.30 -14.79
N VAL A 25 1.55 -9.15 -14.23
CA VAL A 25 0.20 -8.61 -14.00
C VAL A 25 -0.11 -7.58 -15.07
N THR A 26 -1.08 -7.88 -15.93
CA THR A 26 -1.60 -6.93 -16.92
C THR A 26 -2.79 -6.18 -16.30
N ALA A 27 -2.67 -4.88 -16.20
CA ALA A 27 -3.71 -4.01 -15.65
C ALA A 27 -4.95 -3.99 -16.53
N ASN A 28 -6.13 -4.17 -15.93
CA ASN A 28 -7.43 -4.02 -16.58
C ASN A 28 -8.00 -2.60 -16.37
N ASP A 29 -9.27 -2.37 -16.71
CA ASP A 29 -9.92 -1.06 -16.59
C ASP A 29 -10.14 -0.61 -15.12
N ASP A 30 -10.05 -1.51 -14.14
CA ASP A 30 -10.23 -1.19 -12.71
C ASP A 30 -9.11 -0.29 -12.14
N VAL A 31 -7.98 -0.17 -12.87
CA VAL A 31 -6.92 0.79 -12.52
C VAL A 31 -7.30 2.25 -12.81
N VAL A 32 -8.41 2.49 -13.51
CA VAL A 32 -8.89 3.85 -13.81
C VAL A 32 -9.60 4.43 -12.59
N ILE A 33 -8.92 5.30 -11.88
CA ILE A 33 -9.46 5.98 -10.69
C ILE A 33 -10.06 7.32 -11.11
N HIS A 34 -11.35 7.52 -10.80
CA HIS A 34 -12.09 8.73 -11.17
C HIS A 34 -12.07 9.82 -10.09
N GLU A 35 -11.58 9.50 -8.89
CA GLU A 35 -11.53 10.46 -7.77
C GLU A 35 -10.43 11.50 -8.00
N ALA A 36 -10.83 12.78 -8.06
CA ALA A 36 -9.91 13.87 -8.28
C ALA A 36 -8.90 13.99 -7.12
N GLY A 37 -7.62 14.12 -7.44
CA GLY A 37 -6.55 14.23 -6.46
C GLY A 37 -6.14 12.90 -5.81
N ALA A 38 -6.68 11.77 -6.27
CA ALA A 38 -6.24 10.45 -5.83
C ALA A 38 -4.76 10.21 -6.19
N SER A 39 -4.02 9.60 -5.26
CA SER A 39 -2.62 9.23 -5.51
C SER A 39 -2.54 8.08 -6.51
N MET A 40 -1.66 8.20 -7.50
CA MET A 40 -1.53 7.25 -8.60
C MET A 40 -0.07 6.82 -8.78
N ALA A 41 0.14 5.56 -9.12
CA ALA A 41 1.42 5.05 -9.62
C ALA A 41 1.63 5.37 -11.11
N GLY A 42 0.56 5.71 -11.81
CA GLY A 42 0.55 6.03 -13.23
C GLY A 42 0.35 4.82 -14.15
N ILE A 43 -0.24 3.76 -13.62
CA ILE A 43 -0.57 2.51 -14.32
C ILE A 43 -1.81 2.74 -15.19
N LYS A 44 -1.78 2.22 -16.40
CA LYS A 44 -2.88 2.34 -17.37
C LYS A 44 -3.37 0.95 -17.78
N PRO A 45 -4.63 0.83 -18.22
CA PRO A 45 -5.13 -0.41 -18.77
C PRO A 45 -4.20 -0.94 -19.89
N GLY A 46 -3.87 -2.23 -19.81
CA GLY A 46 -2.95 -2.91 -20.73
C GLY A 46 -1.46 -2.83 -20.35
N ASP A 47 -1.06 -1.99 -19.41
CA ASP A 47 0.30 -2.00 -18.88
C ASP A 47 0.56 -3.30 -18.10
N THR A 48 1.75 -3.86 -18.24
CA THR A 48 2.15 -5.11 -17.59
C THR A 48 3.37 -4.89 -16.71
N PHE A 49 3.20 -5.11 -15.41
CA PHE A 49 4.22 -5.03 -14.36
C PHE A 49 4.39 -6.41 -13.69
N THR A 50 5.46 -6.63 -12.96
CA THR A 50 5.49 -7.75 -12.01
C THR A 50 4.67 -7.40 -10.76
N LEU A 51 4.18 -8.42 -10.03
CA LEU A 51 3.48 -8.19 -8.76
C LEU A 51 4.39 -7.44 -7.76
N GLU A 52 5.69 -7.76 -7.73
CA GLU A 52 6.66 -7.03 -6.92
C GLU A 52 6.72 -5.54 -7.29
N GLN A 53 6.79 -5.21 -8.57
CA GLN A 53 6.78 -3.82 -9.03
C GLN A 53 5.50 -3.09 -8.62
N LEU A 54 4.35 -3.77 -8.70
CA LEU A 54 3.08 -3.21 -8.26
C LEU A 54 3.07 -2.91 -6.75
N LEU A 55 3.72 -3.74 -5.91
CA LEU A 55 3.88 -3.48 -4.48
C LEU A 55 4.68 -2.20 -4.20
N TYR A 56 5.75 -1.94 -4.96
CA TYR A 56 6.47 -0.66 -4.88
C TYR A 56 5.59 0.51 -5.36
N GLY A 57 4.82 0.33 -6.45
CA GLY A 57 3.84 1.31 -6.92
C GLY A 57 2.69 1.55 -5.93
N LEU A 58 2.30 0.55 -5.16
CA LEU A 58 1.31 0.63 -4.09
C LEU A 58 1.80 1.52 -2.94
N MET A 59 3.03 1.30 -2.48
CA MET A 59 3.50 1.85 -1.21
C MET A 59 4.24 3.17 -1.37
N ILE A 60 5.11 3.33 -2.38
CA ILE A 60 5.96 4.52 -2.55
C ILE A 60 5.14 5.74 -2.99
N PRO A 61 4.49 5.76 -4.18
CA PRO A 61 3.63 6.86 -4.59
C PRO A 61 2.22 6.76 -4.01
N SER A 62 1.92 5.71 -3.23
CA SER A 62 0.58 5.43 -2.71
C SER A 62 -0.46 5.17 -3.81
N GLY A 63 -0.07 4.45 -4.89
CA GLY A 63 -0.89 4.23 -6.08
C GLY A 63 -2.22 3.51 -5.79
N ASN A 64 -3.34 4.17 -6.08
CA ASN A 64 -4.67 3.55 -6.00
C ASN A 64 -4.91 2.61 -7.18
N ASP A 65 -4.36 2.93 -8.33
CA ASP A 65 -4.29 2.08 -9.51
C ASP A 65 -3.52 0.78 -9.24
N ALA A 66 -2.36 0.87 -8.59
CA ALA A 66 -1.60 -0.30 -8.18
C ALA A 66 -2.37 -1.19 -7.20
N ALA A 67 -3.13 -0.59 -6.26
CA ALA A 67 -3.96 -1.35 -5.32
C ALA A 67 -5.04 -2.17 -6.03
N ASN A 68 -5.71 -1.58 -7.02
CA ASN A 68 -6.74 -2.28 -7.79
C ASN A 68 -6.13 -3.37 -8.69
N ALA A 69 -5.00 -3.10 -9.36
CA ALA A 69 -4.31 -4.11 -10.17
C ALA A 69 -3.89 -5.33 -9.33
N ILE A 70 -3.39 -5.10 -8.11
CA ILE A 70 -3.04 -6.17 -7.17
C ILE A 70 -4.29 -6.95 -6.76
N ALA A 71 -5.37 -6.26 -6.39
CA ALA A 71 -6.61 -6.88 -5.94
C ALA A 71 -7.20 -7.81 -7.01
N ASP A 72 -7.26 -7.34 -8.25
CA ASP A 72 -7.75 -8.12 -9.38
C ASP A 72 -6.87 -9.32 -9.67
N HIS A 73 -5.55 -9.16 -9.64
CA HIS A 73 -4.63 -10.26 -9.88
C HIS A 73 -4.74 -11.37 -8.83
N ILE A 74 -4.80 -11.00 -7.54
CA ILE A 74 -4.80 -11.96 -6.42
C ILE A 74 -6.16 -12.66 -6.27
N ALA A 75 -7.26 -11.96 -6.49
CA ALA A 75 -8.60 -12.46 -6.16
C ALA A 75 -9.56 -12.55 -7.34
N GLY A 76 -9.16 -12.07 -8.52
CA GLY A 76 -9.99 -12.03 -9.72
C GLY A 76 -11.01 -10.88 -9.74
N SER A 77 -11.16 -10.13 -8.64
CA SER A 77 -11.93 -8.90 -8.55
C SER A 77 -11.59 -8.12 -7.28
N THR A 78 -11.83 -6.81 -7.29
CA THR A 78 -11.67 -5.95 -6.12
C THR A 78 -12.60 -6.37 -4.97
N ASP A 79 -13.83 -6.80 -5.25
CA ASP A 79 -14.78 -7.26 -4.23
C ASP A 79 -14.30 -8.53 -3.53
N ALA A 80 -13.85 -9.54 -4.29
CA ALA A 80 -13.31 -10.77 -3.72
C ALA A 80 -12.02 -10.51 -2.90
N PHE A 81 -11.23 -9.53 -3.32
CA PHE A 81 -10.05 -9.12 -2.55
C PHE A 81 -10.43 -8.46 -1.22
N VAL A 82 -11.47 -7.63 -1.20
CA VAL A 82 -12.01 -7.00 0.03
C VAL A 82 -12.49 -8.05 1.02
N GLU A 83 -13.10 -9.14 0.56
CA GLU A 83 -13.46 -10.27 1.45
C GLU A 83 -12.22 -10.87 2.12
N LYS A 84 -11.12 -11.05 1.37
CA LYS A 84 -9.84 -11.50 1.93
C LYS A 84 -9.27 -10.50 2.95
N MET A 85 -9.32 -9.20 2.67
CA MET A 85 -8.87 -8.15 3.59
C MET A 85 -9.62 -8.22 4.93
N ASN A 86 -10.95 -8.36 4.90
CA ASN A 86 -11.77 -8.46 6.10
C ASN A 86 -11.55 -9.79 6.85
N ALA A 87 -11.33 -10.88 6.13
CA ALA A 87 -10.98 -12.17 6.73
C ALA A 87 -9.62 -12.10 7.45
N LYS A 88 -8.60 -11.51 6.80
CA LYS A 88 -7.27 -11.31 7.37
C LYS A 88 -7.30 -10.36 8.58
N ALA A 89 -8.07 -9.26 8.53
CA ALA A 89 -8.24 -8.37 9.67
C ALA A 89 -8.79 -9.13 10.89
N LYS A 90 -9.80 -9.97 10.68
CA LYS A 90 -10.38 -10.80 11.74
C LYS A 90 -9.38 -11.82 12.28
N GLU A 91 -8.58 -12.48 11.42
CA GLU A 91 -7.51 -13.41 11.80
C GLU A 91 -6.49 -12.74 12.72
N LEU A 92 -6.10 -11.50 12.40
CA LEU A 92 -5.15 -10.70 13.19
C LEU A 92 -5.74 -10.12 14.48
N GLY A 93 -7.04 -10.31 14.73
CA GLY A 93 -7.72 -9.75 15.90
C GLY A 93 -8.15 -8.29 15.72
N ALA A 94 -8.02 -7.71 14.52
CA ALA A 94 -8.45 -6.36 14.19
C ALA A 94 -9.99 -6.30 13.97
N THR A 95 -10.73 -6.55 15.04
CA THR A 95 -12.18 -6.79 15.01
C THR A 95 -13.04 -5.53 14.88
N HIS A 96 -12.44 -4.35 14.97
CA HIS A 96 -13.09 -3.05 14.78
C HIS A 96 -12.68 -2.40 13.46
N THR A 97 -12.26 -3.23 12.49
CA THR A 97 -11.84 -2.82 11.16
C THR A 97 -12.77 -3.40 10.11
N HIS A 98 -13.17 -2.57 9.16
CA HIS A 98 -13.93 -3.00 8.00
C HIS A 98 -13.40 -2.30 6.74
N PHE A 99 -12.95 -3.09 5.79
CA PHE A 99 -12.48 -2.63 4.49
C PHE A 99 -13.60 -2.77 3.44
N VAL A 100 -13.70 -1.80 2.52
CA VAL A 100 -14.62 -1.83 1.38
C VAL A 100 -13.90 -1.61 0.04
N ASN A 101 -12.59 -1.36 0.07
CA ASN A 101 -11.73 -1.26 -1.12
C ASN A 101 -10.28 -1.55 -0.74
N ALA A 102 -9.44 -1.81 -1.74
CA ALA A 102 -8.03 -2.14 -1.56
C ALA A 102 -7.11 -0.91 -1.44
N ASN A 103 -7.61 0.29 -1.74
CA ASN A 103 -6.79 1.48 -1.92
C ASN A 103 -6.93 2.52 -0.80
N GLY A 104 -8.04 2.49 -0.02
CA GLY A 104 -8.31 3.41 1.07
C GLY A 104 -9.02 4.70 0.67
N LEU A 105 -9.62 4.76 -0.52
CA LEU A 105 -10.55 5.82 -0.88
C LEU A 105 -11.74 5.83 0.06
N HIS A 106 -12.29 7.02 0.32
CA HIS A 106 -13.25 7.19 1.40
C HIS A 106 -14.58 6.47 1.15
N SER A 107 -15.03 5.78 2.20
CA SER A 107 -16.40 5.32 2.39
C SER A 107 -16.72 5.38 3.89
N THR A 108 -17.97 5.65 4.25
CA THR A 108 -18.40 5.63 5.65
C THR A 108 -18.27 4.26 6.27
N ASP A 109 -18.33 3.19 5.46
CA ASP A 109 -18.19 1.80 5.89
C ASP A 109 -16.73 1.31 5.86
N HIS A 110 -15.78 2.17 5.48
CA HIS A 110 -14.35 1.88 5.47
C HIS A 110 -13.70 2.47 6.73
N TYR A 111 -13.61 1.70 7.79
CA TYR A 111 -13.16 2.19 9.09
C TYR A 111 -12.23 1.24 9.81
N THR A 112 -11.52 1.77 10.80
CA THR A 112 -10.57 1.04 11.65
C THR A 112 -10.41 1.72 13.00
N THR A 113 -9.53 1.17 13.86
CA THR A 113 -9.03 1.79 15.09
C THR A 113 -7.50 1.90 15.06
N ALA A 114 -6.92 2.73 15.92
CA ALA A 114 -5.46 2.82 16.05
C ALA A 114 -4.86 1.48 16.51
N TYR A 115 -5.55 0.76 17.39
CA TYR A 115 -5.11 -0.54 17.87
C TYR A 115 -5.16 -1.61 16.78
N ASP A 116 -6.23 -1.63 15.98
CA ASP A 116 -6.33 -2.58 14.85
C ASP A 116 -5.24 -2.31 13.81
N LEU A 117 -4.95 -1.03 13.52
CA LEU A 117 -3.84 -0.66 12.63
C LEU A 117 -2.49 -1.10 13.19
N TYR A 118 -2.28 -1.02 14.50
CA TYR A 118 -1.08 -1.56 15.14
C TYR A 118 -0.96 -3.07 14.90
N LEU A 119 -2.04 -3.84 15.09
CA LEU A 119 -2.03 -5.29 14.84
C LEU A 119 -1.67 -5.61 13.38
N ILE A 120 -2.32 -4.92 12.43
CA ILE A 120 -2.09 -5.10 11.00
C ILE A 120 -0.66 -4.71 10.61
N PHE A 121 -0.18 -3.57 11.09
CA PHE A 121 1.16 -3.09 10.75
C PHE A 121 2.25 -3.98 11.35
N ASN A 122 2.05 -4.44 12.59
CA ASN A 122 2.97 -5.36 13.23
C ASN A 122 3.08 -6.72 12.49
N GLU A 123 1.98 -7.19 11.88
CA GLU A 123 2.03 -8.35 10.98
C GLU A 123 2.84 -8.05 9.73
N ALA A 124 2.60 -6.91 9.09
CA ALA A 124 3.34 -6.49 7.90
C ALA A 124 4.86 -6.40 8.14
N LEU A 125 5.28 -5.95 9.32
CA LEU A 125 6.69 -5.84 9.68
C LEU A 125 7.41 -7.19 9.82
N LYS A 126 6.68 -8.31 9.87
CA LYS A 126 7.27 -9.66 9.82
C LYS A 126 7.67 -10.08 8.40
N LEU A 127 7.21 -9.37 7.39
CA LEU A 127 7.45 -9.65 5.97
C LEU A 127 8.69 -8.88 5.49
N PRO A 128 9.82 -9.54 5.16
CA PRO A 128 11.06 -8.86 4.79
C PRO A 128 10.88 -7.90 3.60
N LEU A 129 10.13 -8.32 2.56
CA LEU A 129 9.87 -7.47 1.41
C LEU A 129 9.07 -6.21 1.78
N PHE A 130 8.10 -6.33 2.70
CA PHE A 130 7.36 -5.15 3.16
C PHE A 130 8.29 -4.14 3.84
N CYS A 131 9.20 -4.61 4.70
CA CYS A 131 10.19 -3.76 5.36
C CYS A 131 11.12 -3.08 4.36
N GLU A 132 11.56 -3.80 3.32
CA GLU A 132 12.36 -3.24 2.23
C GLU A 132 11.60 -2.11 1.49
N ILE A 133 10.35 -2.37 1.12
CA ILE A 133 9.52 -1.42 0.36
C ILE A 133 9.26 -0.14 1.17
N ILE A 134 8.90 -0.25 2.46
CA ILE A 134 8.59 0.93 3.28
C ILE A 134 9.80 1.78 3.62
N ASN A 135 11.02 1.22 3.51
CA ASN A 135 12.28 1.93 3.70
C ASN A 135 12.82 2.54 2.39
N ALA A 136 12.30 2.13 1.24
CA ALA A 136 12.78 2.58 -0.07
C ALA A 136 12.46 4.07 -0.30
N GLN A 137 13.47 4.85 -0.68
CA GLN A 137 13.31 6.27 -1.05
C GLN A 137 12.78 6.46 -2.47
N SER A 138 13.10 5.52 -3.36
CA SER A 138 12.63 5.51 -4.75
C SER A 138 12.70 4.11 -5.31
N TYR A 139 11.93 3.86 -6.36
CA TYR A 139 11.98 2.62 -7.12
C TYR A 139 11.80 2.92 -8.61
N THR A 140 12.56 2.20 -9.44
CA THR A 140 12.44 2.27 -10.90
C THR A 140 11.86 0.95 -11.41
N ALA A 141 10.66 0.99 -11.97
CA ALA A 141 10.00 -0.16 -12.56
C ALA A 141 10.19 -0.16 -14.07
N ASP A 142 10.73 -1.26 -14.58
CA ASP A 142 10.74 -1.55 -16.03
C ASP A 142 9.48 -2.36 -16.35
N TYR A 143 8.64 -1.86 -17.23
CA TYR A 143 7.34 -2.46 -17.57
C TYR A 143 7.09 -2.48 -19.07
N THR A 144 6.06 -3.17 -19.49
CA THR A 144 5.60 -3.20 -20.88
C THR A 144 4.26 -2.47 -20.98
N ASP A 145 4.16 -1.50 -21.91
CA ASP A 145 2.89 -0.80 -22.13
C ASP A 145 1.89 -1.64 -22.95
N ALA A 146 0.65 -1.15 -23.06
CA ALA A 146 -0.44 -1.82 -23.80
C ALA A 146 -0.12 -2.11 -25.27
N ASN A 147 0.90 -1.48 -25.86
CA ASN A 147 1.36 -1.71 -27.23
C ASN A 147 2.54 -2.68 -27.31
N GLY A 148 2.96 -3.27 -26.19
CA GLY A 148 4.12 -4.15 -26.12
C GLY A 148 5.48 -3.42 -26.09
N ALA A 149 5.49 -2.10 -25.87
CA ALA A 149 6.73 -1.34 -25.81
C ALA A 149 7.29 -1.34 -24.38
N ALA A 150 8.61 -1.58 -24.26
CA ALA A 150 9.31 -1.44 -22.99
C ALA A 150 9.32 0.01 -22.53
N LYS A 151 8.96 0.24 -21.27
CA LYS A 151 8.87 1.54 -20.62
C LYS A 151 9.51 1.49 -19.24
N GLN A 152 9.76 2.67 -18.68
CA GLN A 152 10.28 2.82 -17.34
C GLN A 152 9.45 3.84 -16.57
N GLN A 153 9.12 3.50 -15.32
CA GLN A 153 8.43 4.37 -14.38
C GLN A 153 9.29 4.54 -13.13
N VAL A 154 9.46 5.78 -12.69
CA VAL A 154 10.21 6.08 -11.45
C VAL A 154 9.26 6.62 -10.40
N TRP A 155 9.21 5.96 -9.25
CA TRP A 155 8.46 6.41 -8.08
C TRP A 155 9.40 6.95 -7.00
N LYS A 156 8.97 8.00 -6.31
CA LYS A 156 9.70 8.61 -5.19
C LYS A 156 8.81 8.66 -3.96
N VAL A 157 9.38 8.39 -2.80
CA VAL A 157 8.64 8.35 -1.54
C VAL A 157 8.11 9.74 -1.16
N GLY A 158 6.88 9.75 -0.60
CA GLY A 158 6.26 10.95 -0.05
C GLY A 158 6.52 11.18 1.45
N ASN A 159 7.08 10.20 2.15
CA ASN A 159 7.35 10.28 3.60
C ASN A 159 8.48 11.29 3.87
N TRP A 160 8.21 12.29 4.70
CA TRP A 160 9.12 13.39 4.99
C TRP A 160 10.42 12.96 5.68
N TYR A 161 10.36 11.94 6.54
CA TYR A 161 11.55 11.41 7.21
C TYR A 161 12.47 10.70 6.21
N LEU A 162 11.92 9.85 5.35
CA LEU A 162 12.70 9.14 4.34
C LEU A 162 13.23 10.06 3.24
N LYS A 163 12.55 11.18 2.96
CA LYS A 163 13.02 12.22 2.05
C LYS A 163 14.12 13.10 2.66
N GLY A 164 14.28 13.08 3.98
CA GLY A 164 15.17 13.99 4.71
C GLY A 164 14.57 15.39 4.95
N ASP A 165 13.27 15.60 4.70
CA ASP A 165 12.56 16.86 4.97
C ASP A 165 12.31 17.05 6.49
N ARG A 166 12.44 15.98 7.27
CA ARG A 166 12.30 15.94 8.73
C ARG A 166 13.37 15.04 9.32
N GLU A 167 13.95 15.48 10.42
CA GLU A 167 14.87 14.67 11.22
C GLU A 167 14.10 13.85 12.27
N ALA A 168 14.54 12.61 12.48
CA ALA A 168 14.04 11.79 13.59
C ALA A 168 14.55 12.37 14.92
N PRO A 169 13.86 12.12 16.04
CA PRO A 169 14.40 12.42 17.35
C PRO A 169 15.76 11.77 17.59
N GLU A 170 16.58 12.35 18.47
CA GLU A 170 17.88 11.78 18.83
C GLU A 170 17.72 10.34 19.36
N GLY A 171 18.55 9.41 18.89
CA GLY A 171 18.48 8.00 19.26
C GLY A 171 17.38 7.20 18.56
N VAL A 172 16.64 7.79 17.61
CA VAL A 172 15.58 7.11 16.85
C VAL A 172 15.94 6.97 15.39
N THR A 173 15.88 5.74 14.87
CA THR A 173 16.02 5.45 13.44
C THR A 173 14.64 5.15 12.86
N VAL A 174 14.21 5.92 11.85
CA VAL A 174 12.97 5.66 11.13
C VAL A 174 13.19 4.52 10.12
N LEU A 175 12.43 3.44 10.28
CA LEU A 175 12.50 2.26 9.41
C LEU A 175 11.57 2.39 8.20
N GLY A 176 10.59 3.27 8.25
CA GLY A 176 9.64 3.51 7.19
C GLY A 176 8.19 3.41 7.67
N GLY A 177 7.25 3.48 6.73
CA GLY A 177 5.84 3.42 7.06
C GLY A 177 4.93 3.85 5.93
N LYS A 178 3.69 4.18 6.27
CA LYS A 178 2.68 4.59 5.30
C LYS A 178 1.96 5.86 5.73
N THR A 179 1.88 6.82 4.84
CA THR A 179 1.03 8.01 4.97
C THR A 179 -0.35 7.76 4.36
N GLY A 180 -1.35 8.47 4.82
CA GLY A 180 -2.69 8.46 4.24
C GLY A 180 -3.34 9.83 4.36
N THR A 181 -4.14 10.20 3.37
CA THR A 181 -4.91 11.45 3.42
C THR A 181 -6.18 11.29 2.61
N THR A 182 -7.31 11.61 3.20
CA THR A 182 -8.56 11.93 2.51
C THR A 182 -9.18 13.14 3.20
N GLN A 183 -10.13 13.80 2.55
CA GLN A 183 -10.82 14.93 3.16
C GLN A 183 -11.50 14.53 4.49
N ALA A 184 -12.06 13.32 4.56
CA ALA A 184 -12.76 12.82 5.75
C ALA A 184 -11.80 12.27 6.84
N ALA A 185 -10.66 11.70 6.45
CA ALA A 185 -9.69 11.11 7.38
C ALA A 185 -8.73 12.15 7.98
N GLY A 186 -8.49 13.26 7.25
CA GLY A 186 -7.38 14.16 7.55
C GLY A 186 -6.03 13.51 7.22
N TYR A 187 -5.00 13.89 7.95
CA TYR A 187 -3.65 13.34 7.78
C TYR A 187 -3.45 12.12 8.68
N CYS A 188 -3.15 10.99 8.09
CA CYS A 188 -2.87 9.73 8.76
C CYS A 188 -1.42 9.32 8.53
N LEU A 189 -0.81 8.76 9.56
CA LEU A 189 0.55 8.23 9.51
C LEU A 189 0.65 6.99 10.39
N ILE A 190 1.27 5.93 9.86
CA ILE A 190 1.78 4.80 10.63
C ILE A 190 3.24 4.60 10.26
N MET A 191 4.11 4.45 11.26
CA MET A 191 5.55 4.31 11.07
C MET A 191 6.13 3.25 11.99
N ALA A 192 7.16 2.56 11.50
CA ALA A 192 8.08 1.80 12.31
C ALA A 192 9.34 2.63 12.56
N SER A 193 9.82 2.58 13.79
CA SER A 193 11.10 3.17 14.19
C SER A 193 11.81 2.22 15.14
N ASP A 194 13.13 2.32 15.15
CA ASP A 194 14.02 1.65 16.10
C ASP A 194 14.72 2.70 16.97
N GLY A 195 14.82 2.44 18.25
CA GLY A 195 15.46 3.33 19.21
C GLY A 195 15.88 2.55 20.45
N ASP A 196 16.91 3.03 21.16
CA ASP A 196 17.57 2.31 22.26
C ASP A 196 16.62 1.88 23.40
N ASP A 197 15.43 2.51 23.51
CA ASP A 197 14.46 2.23 24.57
C ASP A 197 13.01 2.03 24.08
N TYR A 198 12.74 2.05 22.76
CA TYR A 198 11.38 1.99 22.21
C TYR A 198 11.29 1.19 20.91
N PHE A 199 10.47 0.14 20.94
CA PHE A 199 9.85 -0.44 19.74
C PHE A 199 8.44 0.14 19.60
N ALA A 200 8.18 0.91 18.57
CA ALA A 200 6.86 1.40 18.21
C ALA A 200 6.64 1.32 16.69
#